data_36f6ff9d20357f4b02dba2c96174ed39
#
_entry.id   36f6ff9d20357f4b02dba2c96174ed39
#
_cell.length_a   1.000
_cell.length_b   1.000
_cell.length_c   1.000
_cell.angle_alpha   90.00
_cell.angle_beta   90.00
_cell.angle_gamma   90.00
#
_symmetry.space_group_name_H-M   'P 1'
#
loop_
_entity.id
_entity.type
_entity.pdbx_description
1 polymer ?
#
loop_
_entity_poly.entity_id
_entity_poly.type
_entity_poly.pdbx_seq_one_letter_code
_entity_poly.pdbx_strand_id
1 'polypeptide(L)'
;MPRLLAPLLALCALLLATTAQASYITRTLNKPVPGGVAVVDLGPAASAPSARFDGKPVLVVKEQDTWLAIVGIPLTQKPGTATLSQGTRTLPFSVGSKKYPEQHITLKNKRQVNPEPDDLKRIDRELAEQVKAYRSFSPGVPSNLILDKPVNGPLSSKFGVRRFFNGEERNPHAGLDFAVPAGTPIKTPANGKVILVGDYFFNGRTVFVDHGQGFISMFCHMSKVDVRPGQVLRRGEVVGKVGSTGRATGPHMHWNVSLNDARVDPAIFIGAFQP
;
A
#
# COMPACT_ATOMS: atom_id res chain seq x y z
N MET A 1 -78.77 -1.97 -28.38
CA MET A 1 -77.86 -2.50 -27.32
C MET A 1 -76.43 -2.15 -27.70
N PRO A 2 -75.79 -1.16 -27.07
CA PRO A 2 -74.38 -0.83 -27.36
C PRO A 2 -73.49 -1.62 -26.43
N ARG A 3 -72.47 -2.26 -27.00
CA ARG A 3 -71.37 -2.97 -26.33
C ARG A 3 -70.34 -1.94 -25.81
N LEU A 4 -70.21 -1.87 -24.49
CA LEU A 4 -69.14 -1.13 -23.82
C LEU A 4 -67.78 -1.90 -23.95
N LEU A 5 -66.85 -1.33 -24.69
CA LEU A 5 -65.44 -1.73 -24.69
C LEU A 5 -64.73 -1.02 -23.51
N ALA A 6 -64.24 -1.77 -22.55
CA ALA A 6 -63.36 -1.27 -21.48
C ALA A 6 -61.90 -1.21 -22.02
N PRO A 7 -61.16 -0.13 -21.79
CA PRO A 7 -59.73 -0.10 -22.13
C PRO A 7 -58.91 -0.81 -21.05
N LEU A 8 -58.13 -1.81 -21.47
CA LEU A 8 -57.08 -2.43 -20.67
C LEU A 8 -55.89 -1.44 -20.52
N LEU A 9 -55.79 -0.83 -19.37
CA LEU A 9 -54.56 -0.06 -19.03
C LEU A 9 -53.45 -1.08 -18.70
N ALA A 10 -52.52 -1.25 -19.64
CA ALA A 10 -51.26 -1.95 -19.40
C ALA A 10 -50.33 -1.06 -18.56
N LEU A 11 -50.21 -1.37 -17.26
CA LEU A 11 -49.25 -0.72 -16.37
C LEU A 11 -47.85 -1.27 -16.66
N CYS A 12 -47.08 -0.61 -17.53
CA CYS A 12 -45.66 -0.88 -17.72
C CYS A 12 -44.90 -0.39 -16.46
N ALA A 13 -44.63 -1.30 -15.51
CA ALA A 13 -43.68 -1.04 -14.45
C ALA A 13 -42.26 -0.97 -15.07
N LEU A 14 -41.75 0.24 -15.28
CA LEU A 14 -40.35 0.48 -15.57
C LEU A 14 -39.55 0.10 -14.30
N LEU A 15 -38.95 -1.08 -14.30
CA LEU A 15 -37.87 -1.42 -13.40
C LEU A 15 -36.66 -0.57 -13.75
N LEU A 16 -36.54 0.60 -13.11
CA LEU A 16 -35.31 1.37 -13.09
C LEU A 16 -34.28 0.55 -12.31
N ALA A 17 -33.50 -0.26 -13.03
CA ALA A 17 -32.27 -0.83 -12.48
C ALA A 17 -31.31 0.32 -12.19
N THR A 18 -31.32 0.82 -10.95
CA THR A 18 -30.29 1.71 -10.47
C THR A 18 -28.99 0.93 -10.48
N THR A 19 -28.17 1.12 -11.50
CA THR A 19 -26.77 0.67 -11.48
C THR A 19 -26.11 1.41 -10.32
N ALA A 20 -25.89 0.70 -9.22
CA ALA A 20 -25.16 1.26 -8.08
C ALA A 20 -23.78 1.71 -8.60
N GLN A 21 -23.59 3.01 -8.70
CA GLN A 21 -22.32 3.57 -9.15
C GLN A 21 -21.30 3.29 -8.05
N ALA A 22 -20.20 2.60 -8.41
CA ALA A 22 -19.14 2.29 -7.47
C ALA A 22 -18.66 3.56 -6.74
N SER A 23 -18.42 3.46 -5.44
CA SER A 23 -17.99 4.56 -4.60
C SER A 23 -16.67 5.18 -5.09
N TYR A 24 -16.37 6.41 -4.67
CA TYR A 24 -15.12 7.08 -5.05
C TYR A 24 -13.88 6.27 -4.62
N ILE A 25 -13.89 5.77 -3.37
CA ILE A 25 -12.80 4.93 -2.85
C ILE A 25 -12.65 3.66 -3.69
N THR A 26 -13.76 2.98 -3.98
CA THR A 26 -13.75 1.74 -4.80
C THR A 26 -13.18 2.02 -6.20
N ARG A 27 -13.64 3.06 -6.89
CA ARG A 27 -13.11 3.40 -8.23
C ARG A 27 -11.62 3.70 -8.23
N THR A 28 -11.15 4.38 -7.18
CA THR A 28 -9.77 4.86 -7.12
C THR A 28 -8.81 3.76 -6.68
N LEU A 29 -9.14 3.03 -5.61
CA LEU A 29 -8.21 2.11 -4.95
C LEU A 29 -8.36 0.66 -5.34
N ASN A 30 -9.54 0.21 -5.86
CA ASN A 30 -9.77 -1.20 -6.14
C ASN A 30 -8.96 -1.68 -7.36
N LYS A 31 -7.78 -2.20 -7.09
CA LYS A 31 -6.85 -2.80 -8.04
C LYS A 31 -6.44 -4.18 -7.52
N PRO A 32 -7.37 -5.17 -7.52
CA PRO A 32 -7.17 -6.45 -6.85
C PRO A 32 -6.28 -7.39 -7.67
N VAL A 33 -4.99 -7.17 -7.60
CA VAL A 33 -3.94 -8.00 -8.20
C VAL A 33 -2.86 -8.29 -7.15
N PRO A 34 -1.96 -9.27 -7.31
CA PRO A 34 -0.82 -9.44 -6.42
C PRO A 34 -0.06 -8.12 -6.25
N GLY A 35 0.20 -7.68 -5.02
CA GLY A 35 0.78 -6.36 -4.73
C GLY A 35 -0.19 -5.19 -4.86
N GLY A 36 -1.46 -5.43 -5.13
CA GLY A 36 -2.50 -4.42 -5.27
C GLY A 36 -3.35 -4.25 -4.02
N VAL A 37 -4.52 -3.66 -4.22
CA VAL A 37 -5.51 -3.37 -3.16
C VAL A 37 -6.87 -3.88 -3.60
N ALA A 38 -7.58 -4.60 -2.73
CA ALA A 38 -9.00 -4.86 -2.88
C ALA A 38 -9.82 -3.93 -1.98
N VAL A 39 -10.94 -3.44 -2.49
CA VAL A 39 -11.96 -2.73 -1.71
C VAL A 39 -13.17 -3.62 -1.61
N VAL A 40 -13.50 -4.05 -0.38
CA VAL A 40 -14.59 -4.99 -0.10
C VAL A 40 -15.67 -4.29 0.71
N ASP A 41 -16.91 -4.33 0.22
CA ASP A 41 -18.06 -3.77 0.92
C ASP A 41 -18.42 -4.65 2.14
N LEU A 42 -18.46 -4.04 3.31
CA LEU A 42 -18.82 -4.67 4.58
C LEU A 42 -20.30 -4.47 4.93
N GLY A 43 -20.99 -3.62 4.17
CA GLY A 43 -22.38 -3.22 4.40
C GLY A 43 -22.54 -2.09 5.43
N PRO A 44 -23.80 -1.66 5.67
CA PRO A 44 -24.12 -0.66 6.67
C PRO A 44 -24.00 -1.24 8.08
N ALA A 45 -23.44 -0.43 8.99
CA ALA A 45 -23.39 -0.75 10.42
C ALA A 45 -23.33 0.55 11.24
N ALA A 46 -23.82 0.53 12.48
CA ALA A 46 -23.80 1.68 13.38
C ALA A 46 -22.37 2.08 13.79
N SER A 47 -21.44 1.09 13.87
CA SER A 47 -20.02 1.31 14.18
C SER A 47 -19.15 0.55 13.20
N ALA A 48 -17.86 0.94 13.11
CA ALA A 48 -16.88 0.29 12.25
C ALA A 48 -16.80 -1.23 12.54
N PRO A 49 -17.12 -2.09 11.55
CA PRO A 49 -16.97 -3.53 11.74
C PRO A 49 -15.49 -3.92 11.74
N SER A 50 -15.16 -4.98 12.48
CA SER A 50 -13.83 -5.59 12.41
C SER A 50 -13.76 -6.55 11.22
N ALA A 51 -12.71 -6.42 10.41
CA ALA A 51 -12.47 -7.33 9.30
C ALA A 51 -10.99 -7.79 9.28
N ARG A 52 -10.75 -9.01 8.78
CA ARG A 52 -9.41 -9.62 8.71
C ARG A 52 -9.15 -10.29 7.38
N PHE A 53 -7.93 -10.16 6.90
CA PHE A 53 -7.40 -10.89 5.75
C PHE A 53 -6.16 -11.67 6.18
N ASP A 54 -6.14 -12.98 5.94
CA ASP A 54 -5.08 -13.90 6.42
C ASP A 54 -4.77 -13.71 7.92
N GLY A 55 -5.83 -13.59 8.73
CA GLY A 55 -5.72 -13.40 10.18
C GLY A 55 -5.27 -12.00 10.63
N LYS A 56 -4.89 -11.11 9.71
CA LYS A 56 -4.42 -9.75 10.01
C LYS A 56 -5.58 -8.76 9.92
N PRO A 57 -5.68 -7.78 10.84
CA PRO A 57 -6.71 -6.75 10.74
C PRO A 57 -6.48 -5.89 9.50
N VAL A 58 -7.56 -5.49 8.83
CA VAL A 58 -7.53 -4.63 7.65
C VAL A 58 -8.05 -3.24 7.97
N LEU A 59 -7.64 -2.26 7.19
CA LEU A 59 -8.13 -0.89 7.27
C LEU A 59 -9.62 -0.85 6.89
N VAL A 60 -10.44 -0.23 7.76
CA VAL A 60 -11.88 -0.07 7.56
C VAL A 60 -12.24 1.41 7.61
N VAL A 61 -12.92 1.89 6.58
CA VAL A 61 -13.37 3.28 6.47
C VAL A 61 -14.85 3.35 6.12
N LYS A 62 -15.51 4.43 6.49
CA LYS A 62 -16.88 4.70 6.10
C LYS A 62 -16.91 5.56 4.84
N GLU A 63 -17.71 5.19 3.86
CA GLU A 63 -18.03 6.01 2.70
C GLU A 63 -19.55 6.01 2.50
N GLN A 64 -20.16 7.18 2.55
CA GLN A 64 -21.63 7.32 2.57
C GLN A 64 -22.25 6.47 3.72
N ASP A 65 -23.16 5.56 3.41
CA ASP A 65 -23.88 4.73 4.38
C ASP A 65 -23.30 3.34 4.56
N THR A 66 -22.18 3.03 3.90
CA THR A 66 -21.54 1.71 3.98
C THR A 66 -20.13 1.78 4.56
N TRP A 67 -19.64 0.65 5.09
CA TRP A 67 -18.27 0.44 5.51
C TRP A 67 -17.50 -0.32 4.44
N LEU A 68 -16.29 0.10 4.17
CA LEU A 68 -15.39 -0.51 3.19
C LEU A 68 -14.14 -1.03 3.89
N ALA A 69 -13.76 -2.28 3.59
CA ALA A 69 -12.46 -2.81 3.94
C ALA A 69 -11.47 -2.53 2.81
N ILE A 70 -10.34 -1.94 3.14
CA ILE A 70 -9.22 -1.66 2.22
C ILE A 70 -8.15 -2.72 2.50
N VAL A 71 -8.06 -3.70 1.62
CA VAL A 71 -7.26 -4.91 1.81
C VAL A 71 -6.00 -4.86 0.97
N GLY A 72 -4.85 -4.84 1.62
CA GLY A 72 -3.55 -5.01 0.95
C GLY A 72 -3.36 -6.47 0.52
N ILE A 73 -3.06 -6.68 -0.75
CA ILE A 73 -2.82 -8.00 -1.34
C ILE A 73 -1.30 -8.20 -1.48
N PRO A 74 -0.69 -9.19 -0.80
CA PRO A 74 0.76 -9.42 -0.92
C PRO A 74 1.14 -9.88 -2.33
N LEU A 75 2.38 -9.59 -2.76
CA LEU A 75 2.92 -10.03 -4.06
C LEU A 75 2.90 -11.57 -4.23
N THR A 76 2.91 -12.30 -3.12
CA THR A 76 2.88 -13.78 -3.10
C THR A 76 1.47 -14.36 -3.28
N GLN A 77 0.42 -13.51 -3.25
CA GLN A 77 -0.95 -13.95 -3.46
C GLN A 77 -1.13 -14.46 -4.88
N LYS A 78 -1.67 -15.67 -5.03
CA LYS A 78 -2.01 -16.23 -6.34
C LYS A 78 -3.31 -15.60 -6.86
N PRO A 79 -3.45 -15.41 -8.18
CA PRO A 79 -4.72 -15.06 -8.79
C PRO A 79 -5.81 -16.09 -8.46
N GLY A 80 -7.06 -15.65 -8.34
CA GLY A 80 -8.21 -16.48 -8.00
C GLY A 80 -9.09 -15.81 -6.94
N THR A 81 -9.93 -16.59 -6.27
CA THR A 81 -10.79 -16.11 -5.20
C THR A 81 -10.02 -16.07 -3.89
N ALA A 82 -10.02 -14.91 -3.25
CA ALA A 82 -9.55 -14.69 -1.88
C ALA A 82 -10.76 -14.35 -0.97
N THR A 83 -10.58 -14.46 0.33
CA THR A 83 -11.67 -14.27 1.30
C THR A 83 -11.28 -13.34 2.44
N LEU A 84 -12.17 -12.41 2.76
CA LEU A 84 -12.08 -11.52 3.92
C LEU A 84 -13.01 -12.04 5.01
N SER A 85 -12.58 -12.08 6.26
CA SER A 85 -13.41 -12.44 7.41
C SER A 85 -13.97 -11.19 8.08
N GLN A 86 -15.29 -11.16 8.34
CA GLN A 86 -15.98 -10.14 9.12
C GLN A 86 -16.84 -10.82 10.20
N GLY A 87 -16.30 -10.97 11.40
CA GLY A 87 -16.93 -11.80 12.42
C GLY A 87 -17.11 -13.24 11.91
N THR A 88 -18.36 -13.73 11.86
CA THR A 88 -18.72 -15.06 11.32
C THR A 88 -18.94 -15.05 9.80
N ARG A 89 -18.99 -13.88 9.16
CA ARG A 89 -19.19 -13.76 7.70
C ARG A 89 -17.88 -13.94 6.97
N THR A 90 -17.95 -14.59 5.81
CA THR A 90 -16.85 -14.72 4.84
C THR A 90 -17.25 -13.98 3.58
N LEU A 91 -16.44 -13.01 3.17
CA LEU A 91 -16.69 -12.15 2.02
C LEU A 91 -15.66 -12.48 0.94
N PRO A 92 -16.05 -13.14 -0.17
CA PRO A 92 -15.12 -13.45 -1.26
C PRO A 92 -14.86 -12.21 -2.11
N PHE A 93 -13.63 -12.11 -2.64
CA PHE A 93 -13.25 -11.14 -3.67
C PHE A 93 -12.29 -11.78 -4.67
N SER A 94 -12.29 -11.30 -5.90
CA SER A 94 -11.43 -11.83 -6.95
C SER A 94 -10.08 -11.11 -6.98
N VAL A 95 -9.00 -11.87 -7.11
CA VAL A 95 -7.64 -11.37 -7.36
C VAL A 95 -7.28 -11.71 -8.80
N GLY A 96 -7.07 -10.68 -9.63
CA GLY A 96 -6.65 -10.82 -11.02
C GLY A 96 -5.17 -11.19 -11.16
N SER A 97 -4.73 -11.42 -12.38
CA SER A 97 -3.32 -11.64 -12.69
C SER A 97 -2.61 -10.32 -12.99
N LYS A 98 -1.34 -10.20 -12.60
CA LYS A 98 -0.44 -9.11 -13.03
C LYS A 98 0.95 -9.68 -13.23
N LYS A 99 1.56 -9.35 -14.38
CA LYS A 99 2.96 -9.68 -14.68
C LYS A 99 3.83 -8.48 -14.30
N TYR A 100 4.91 -8.76 -13.60
CA TYR A 100 5.90 -7.75 -13.23
C TYR A 100 7.17 -7.95 -14.06
N PRO A 101 7.78 -6.85 -14.57
CA PRO A 101 9.00 -6.93 -15.36
C PRO A 101 10.19 -7.37 -14.52
N GLU A 102 11.26 -7.80 -15.19
CA GLU A 102 12.53 -8.15 -14.58
C GLU A 102 13.52 -6.99 -14.71
N GLN A 103 14.38 -6.85 -13.71
CA GLN A 103 15.48 -5.90 -13.71
C GLN A 103 16.76 -6.58 -13.25
N HIS A 104 17.78 -6.54 -14.10
CA HIS A 104 19.10 -7.06 -13.80
C HIS A 104 20.04 -5.91 -13.43
N ILE A 105 20.61 -5.97 -12.22
CA ILE A 105 21.44 -4.91 -11.64
C ILE A 105 22.79 -5.49 -11.27
N THR A 106 23.86 -4.83 -11.70
CA THR A 106 25.22 -5.18 -11.27
C THR A 106 25.62 -4.30 -10.09
N LEU A 107 25.87 -4.91 -8.94
CA LEU A 107 26.39 -4.25 -7.75
C LEU A 107 27.88 -4.49 -7.63
N LYS A 108 28.66 -3.40 -7.49
CA LYS A 108 30.11 -3.46 -7.24
C LYS A 108 30.42 -4.06 -5.87
N ASN A 109 29.64 -3.70 -4.85
CA ASN A 109 29.76 -4.23 -3.50
C ASN A 109 29.08 -5.60 -3.40
N LYS A 110 29.86 -6.68 -3.56
CA LYS A 110 29.37 -8.06 -3.49
C LYS A 110 28.77 -8.40 -2.11
N ARG A 111 29.22 -7.77 -1.01
CA ARG A 111 28.70 -7.95 0.35
C ARG A 111 27.25 -7.53 0.46
N GLN A 112 26.79 -6.59 -0.35
CA GLN A 112 25.36 -6.20 -0.43
C GLN A 112 24.50 -7.19 -1.25
N VAL A 113 25.12 -8.11 -1.98
CA VAL A 113 24.42 -9.20 -2.70
C VAL A 113 24.46 -10.47 -1.84
N ASN A 114 25.64 -10.85 -1.38
CA ASN A 114 25.91 -12.00 -0.55
C ASN A 114 26.55 -11.54 0.77
N PRO A 115 25.72 -11.23 1.79
CA PRO A 115 26.21 -10.77 3.10
C PRO A 115 27.07 -11.82 3.80
N GLU A 116 28.05 -11.37 4.58
CA GLU A 116 28.87 -12.20 5.45
C GLU A 116 28.07 -12.67 6.68
N PRO A 117 28.53 -13.72 7.41
CA PRO A 117 27.80 -14.24 8.58
C PRO A 117 27.46 -13.20 9.65
N ASP A 118 28.31 -12.22 9.90
CA ASP A 118 28.04 -11.16 10.88
C ASP A 118 27.03 -10.14 10.34
N ASP A 119 27.00 -9.89 9.01
CA ASP A 119 25.95 -9.10 8.40
C ASP A 119 24.60 -9.79 8.51
N LEU A 120 24.54 -11.12 8.35
CA LEU A 120 23.28 -11.86 8.45
C LEU A 120 22.66 -11.71 9.85
N LYS A 121 23.47 -11.79 10.92
CA LYS A 121 22.99 -11.55 12.30
C LYS A 121 22.42 -10.14 12.49
N ARG A 122 23.08 -9.14 11.86
CA ARG A 122 22.62 -7.75 11.84
C ARG A 122 21.29 -7.63 11.07
N ILE A 123 21.24 -8.19 9.86
CA ILE A 123 20.08 -8.18 8.96
C ILE A 123 18.87 -8.82 9.63
N ASP A 124 19.02 -9.98 10.28
CA ASP A 124 17.91 -10.69 10.95
C ASP A 124 17.30 -9.83 12.07
N ARG A 125 18.13 -9.21 12.90
CA ARG A 125 17.67 -8.30 13.97
C ARG A 125 16.95 -7.09 13.38
N GLU A 126 17.52 -6.46 12.35
CA GLU A 126 16.96 -5.30 11.67
C GLU A 126 15.65 -5.62 10.95
N LEU A 127 15.55 -6.82 10.36
CA LEU A 127 14.34 -7.30 9.72
C LEU A 127 13.22 -7.51 10.74
N ALA A 128 13.51 -8.09 11.90
CA ALA A 128 12.53 -8.29 12.98
C ALA A 128 11.94 -6.95 13.46
N GLU A 129 12.77 -5.91 13.59
CA GLU A 129 12.33 -4.56 13.96
C GLU A 129 11.42 -3.94 12.90
N GLN A 130 11.79 -4.02 11.63
CA GLN A 130 11.00 -3.50 10.52
C GLN A 130 9.68 -4.25 10.34
N VAL A 131 9.68 -5.59 10.50
CA VAL A 131 8.46 -6.40 10.46
C VAL A 131 7.51 -6.00 11.58
N LYS A 132 8.02 -5.72 12.79
CA LYS A 132 7.21 -5.20 13.90
C LYS A 132 6.55 -3.86 13.52
N ALA A 133 7.28 -2.95 12.88
CA ALA A 133 6.74 -1.68 12.40
C ALA A 133 5.62 -1.90 11.35
N TYR A 134 5.82 -2.76 10.36
CA TYR A 134 4.79 -3.07 9.36
C TYR A 134 3.54 -3.73 9.94
N ARG A 135 3.65 -4.43 11.07
CA ARG A 135 2.54 -5.07 11.78
C ARG A 135 1.83 -4.14 12.76
N SER A 136 2.28 -2.89 12.90
CA SER A 136 1.59 -1.91 13.72
C SER A 136 0.17 -1.68 13.19
N PHE A 137 -0.79 -1.61 14.11
CA PHE A 137 -2.18 -1.34 13.80
C PHE A 137 -2.75 -0.39 14.86
N SER A 138 -2.63 0.91 14.63
CA SER A 138 -3.18 1.93 15.50
C SER A 138 -4.68 2.12 15.22
N PRO A 139 -5.50 2.52 16.21
CA PRO A 139 -6.95 2.63 16.03
C PRO A 139 -7.37 3.86 15.21
N GLY A 140 -6.46 4.80 14.96
CA GLY A 140 -6.77 6.04 14.25
C GLY A 140 -7.18 5.78 12.80
N VAL A 141 -8.23 6.46 12.34
CA VAL A 141 -8.62 6.43 10.91
C VAL A 141 -7.64 7.32 10.13
N PRO A 142 -7.10 6.86 9.00
CA PRO A 142 -6.26 7.69 8.14
C PRO A 142 -6.94 9.00 7.73
N SER A 143 -6.21 10.10 7.77
CA SER A 143 -6.75 11.42 7.37
C SER A 143 -7.16 11.47 5.90
N ASN A 144 -6.53 10.66 5.08
CA ASN A 144 -6.79 10.51 3.65
C ASN A 144 -6.23 9.19 3.14
N LEU A 145 -6.89 8.61 2.15
CA LEU A 145 -6.44 7.39 1.46
C LEU A 145 -5.72 7.70 0.14
N ILE A 146 -5.96 8.87 -0.44
CA ILE A 146 -5.20 9.36 -1.60
C ILE A 146 -4.00 10.13 -1.07
N LEU A 147 -2.83 9.64 -1.42
CA LEU A 147 -1.56 10.12 -0.89
C LEU A 147 -0.91 11.15 -1.82
N ASP A 148 -0.12 12.07 -1.24
CA ASP A 148 0.77 12.91 -2.03
C ASP A 148 2.03 12.15 -2.41
N LYS A 149 2.70 12.56 -3.50
CA LYS A 149 4.05 12.10 -3.77
C LYS A 149 5.00 12.65 -2.69
N PRO A 150 5.83 11.81 -2.06
CA PRO A 150 6.79 12.29 -1.06
C PRO A 150 7.83 13.26 -1.59
N VAL A 151 8.12 13.17 -2.90
CA VAL A 151 9.04 14.06 -3.63
C VAL A 151 8.49 14.35 -5.02
N ASN A 152 8.87 15.50 -5.58
CA ASN A 152 8.57 15.83 -6.97
C ASN A 152 9.73 15.35 -7.86
N GLY A 153 9.50 14.29 -8.64
CA GLY A 153 10.48 13.74 -9.55
C GLY A 153 9.93 12.62 -10.41
N PRO A 154 10.66 12.20 -11.46
CA PRO A 154 10.26 11.09 -12.29
C PRO A 154 10.40 9.75 -11.55
N LEU A 155 9.48 8.81 -11.83
CA LEU A 155 9.60 7.43 -11.39
C LEU A 155 10.76 6.75 -12.13
N SER A 156 11.71 6.22 -11.39
CA SER A 156 12.88 5.49 -11.93
C SER A 156 12.74 3.97 -11.79
N SER A 157 11.97 3.49 -10.81
CA SER A 157 11.65 2.06 -10.69
C SER A 157 10.25 1.87 -10.10
N LYS A 158 9.50 0.93 -10.71
CA LYS A 158 8.13 0.61 -10.31
C LYS A 158 8.10 -0.45 -9.22
N PHE A 159 6.97 -0.53 -8.51
CA PHE A 159 6.66 -1.61 -7.58
C PHE A 159 6.57 -2.96 -8.31
N GLY A 160 6.94 -4.04 -7.62
CA GLY A 160 6.78 -5.41 -8.08
C GLY A 160 7.85 -5.89 -9.05
N VAL A 161 8.75 -5.02 -9.53
CA VAL A 161 9.85 -5.42 -10.42
C VAL A 161 10.66 -6.54 -9.78
N ARG A 162 10.78 -7.70 -10.48
CA ARG A 162 11.64 -8.81 -10.08
C ARG A 162 13.10 -8.39 -10.23
N ARG A 163 13.86 -8.46 -9.13
CA ARG A 163 15.25 -7.97 -9.12
C ARG A 163 16.25 -9.12 -9.12
N PHE A 164 17.19 -9.04 -10.05
CA PHE A 164 18.34 -9.94 -10.14
C PHE A 164 19.61 -9.09 -9.88
N PHE A 165 20.26 -9.33 -8.75
CA PHE A 165 21.54 -8.67 -8.43
C PHE A 165 22.68 -9.61 -8.75
N ASN A 166 23.58 -9.20 -9.67
CA ASN A 166 24.69 -10.01 -10.16
C ASN A 166 24.26 -11.39 -10.67
N GLY A 167 23.06 -11.49 -11.28
CA GLY A 167 22.48 -12.74 -11.79
C GLY A 167 21.66 -13.53 -10.77
N GLU A 168 21.65 -13.15 -9.50
CA GLU A 168 20.91 -13.85 -8.44
C GLU A 168 19.57 -13.20 -8.16
N GLU A 169 18.47 -13.97 -8.19
CA GLU A 169 17.14 -13.45 -7.87
C GLU A 169 17.06 -13.06 -6.39
N ARG A 170 16.48 -11.92 -6.14
CA ARG A 170 16.24 -11.34 -4.81
C ARG A 170 14.77 -10.94 -4.68
N ASN A 171 14.39 -10.52 -3.47
CA ASN A 171 13.02 -10.04 -3.24
C ASN A 171 12.65 -8.96 -4.26
N PRO A 172 11.42 -9.02 -4.80
CA PRO A 172 10.92 -7.99 -5.71
C PRO A 172 10.98 -6.60 -5.11
N HIS A 173 10.99 -5.58 -5.95
CA HIS A 173 10.93 -4.19 -5.54
C HIS A 173 9.62 -3.91 -4.80
N ALA A 174 9.69 -3.59 -3.52
CA ALA A 174 8.51 -3.46 -2.66
C ALA A 174 7.95 -2.02 -2.57
N GLY A 175 8.40 -1.10 -3.42
CA GLY A 175 7.99 0.31 -3.41
C GLY A 175 8.13 1.00 -4.74
N LEU A 176 8.15 2.33 -4.71
CA LEU A 176 8.46 3.19 -5.86
C LEU A 176 9.81 3.89 -5.62
N ASP A 177 10.62 3.97 -6.68
CA ASP A 177 11.83 4.79 -6.67
C ASP A 177 11.60 6.05 -7.52
N PHE A 178 11.98 7.22 -6.97
CA PHE A 178 11.95 8.50 -7.65
C PHE A 178 13.38 8.99 -7.86
N ALA A 179 13.76 9.27 -9.11
CA ALA A 179 15.07 9.84 -9.45
C ALA A 179 15.09 11.33 -9.09
N VAL A 180 15.66 11.65 -7.94
CA VAL A 180 15.83 13.02 -7.44
C VAL A 180 17.19 13.17 -6.78
N PRO A 181 17.79 14.39 -6.81
CA PRO A 181 19.12 14.64 -6.24
C PRO A 181 19.18 14.36 -4.73
N ALA A 182 20.37 13.98 -4.24
CA ALA A 182 20.64 13.94 -2.80
C ALA A 182 20.35 15.31 -2.16
N GLY A 183 19.81 15.28 -0.93
CA GLY A 183 19.43 16.50 -0.21
C GLY A 183 18.01 17.01 -0.52
N THR A 184 17.31 16.46 -1.53
CA THR A 184 15.91 16.80 -1.80
C THR A 184 15.06 16.48 -0.57
N PRO A 185 14.20 17.43 -0.07
CA PRO A 185 13.33 17.17 1.06
C PRO A 185 12.30 16.08 0.74
N ILE A 186 12.13 15.13 1.67
CA ILE A 186 11.11 14.08 1.62
C ILE A 186 9.96 14.52 2.52
N LYS A 187 8.74 14.53 1.99
CA LYS A 187 7.53 14.95 2.72
C LYS A 187 6.64 13.75 3.04
N THR A 188 6.03 13.74 4.24
CA THR A 188 5.02 12.72 4.54
C THR A 188 3.79 12.91 3.66
N PRO A 189 3.26 11.81 3.03
CA PRO A 189 2.16 11.88 2.05
C PRO A 189 0.79 12.08 2.67
N ALA A 190 0.68 11.89 4.00
CA ALA A 190 -0.54 12.03 4.80
C ALA A 190 -0.17 12.38 6.24
N ASN A 191 -1.16 12.76 7.08
CA ASN A 191 -0.94 12.82 8.52
C ASN A 191 -0.50 11.44 9.04
N GLY A 192 0.30 11.42 10.10
CA GLY A 192 0.72 10.16 10.70
C GLY A 192 1.61 10.35 11.91
N LYS A 193 2.04 9.24 12.48
CA LYS A 193 2.97 9.18 13.59
C LYS A 193 4.22 8.42 13.18
N VAL A 194 5.38 8.97 13.45
CA VAL A 194 6.65 8.26 13.28
C VAL A 194 6.72 7.10 14.27
N ILE A 195 6.79 5.87 13.77
CA ILE A 195 6.82 4.66 14.60
C ILE A 195 8.18 4.01 14.67
N LEU A 196 9.06 4.28 13.69
CA LEU A 196 10.40 3.72 13.67
C LEU A 196 11.35 4.63 12.89
N VAL A 197 12.57 4.80 13.40
CA VAL A 197 13.72 5.43 12.75
C VAL A 197 14.92 4.54 12.97
N GLY A 198 15.66 4.21 11.90
CA GLY A 198 16.83 3.36 12.01
C GLY A 198 17.83 3.57 10.87
N ASP A 199 18.99 2.90 10.98
CA ASP A 199 20.00 2.82 9.90
C ASP A 199 20.31 1.33 9.67
N TYR A 200 19.80 0.81 8.56
CA TYR A 200 19.73 -0.61 8.26
C TYR A 200 20.68 -1.01 7.14
N PHE A 201 21.18 -2.22 7.18
CA PHE A 201 22.17 -2.75 6.24
C PHE A 201 21.72 -2.58 4.77
N PHE A 202 20.47 -2.94 4.46
CA PHE A 202 19.94 -2.80 3.10
C PHE A 202 19.26 -1.45 2.86
N ASN A 203 18.46 -0.97 3.79
CA ASN A 203 17.64 0.22 3.59
C ASN A 203 18.38 1.51 3.92
N GLY A 204 19.53 1.44 4.61
CA GLY A 204 20.20 2.62 5.15
C GLY A 204 19.31 3.40 6.10
N ARG A 205 19.46 4.72 6.17
CA ARG A 205 18.63 5.57 7.02
C ARG A 205 17.20 5.53 6.56
N THR A 206 16.31 5.17 7.50
CA THR A 206 14.93 4.79 7.21
C THR A 206 13.98 5.39 8.23
N VAL A 207 12.80 5.80 7.77
CA VAL A 207 11.70 6.30 8.60
C VAL A 207 10.42 5.54 8.25
N PHE A 208 9.67 5.11 9.28
CA PHE A 208 8.32 4.55 9.14
C PHE A 208 7.31 5.51 9.75
N VAL A 209 6.24 5.78 9.00
CA VAL A 209 5.13 6.62 9.43
C VAL A 209 3.84 5.82 9.38
N ASP A 210 3.18 5.67 10.52
CA ASP A 210 1.86 5.06 10.66
C ASP A 210 0.77 6.12 10.45
N HIS A 211 -0.05 5.92 9.42
CA HIS A 211 -1.18 6.78 9.07
C HIS A 211 -2.49 6.35 9.73
N GLY A 212 -2.48 5.20 10.43
CA GLY A 212 -3.64 4.60 11.09
C GLY A 212 -4.04 3.26 10.49
N GLN A 213 -4.56 2.36 11.31
CA GLN A 213 -5.10 1.04 10.95
C GLN A 213 -4.19 0.21 10.02
N GLY A 214 -2.87 0.21 10.28
CA GLY A 214 -1.91 -0.56 9.48
C GLY A 214 -1.60 0.04 8.10
N PHE A 215 -2.02 1.28 7.84
CA PHE A 215 -1.63 2.04 6.65
C PHE A 215 -0.32 2.75 6.93
N ILE A 216 0.78 2.25 6.38
CA ILE A 216 2.13 2.64 6.77
C ILE A 216 2.93 3.05 5.54
N SER A 217 3.61 4.21 5.62
CA SER A 217 4.66 4.61 4.69
C SER A 217 6.04 4.32 5.26
N MET A 218 6.96 3.87 4.41
CA MET A 218 8.38 3.74 4.75
C MET A 218 9.23 4.45 3.69
N PHE A 219 10.16 5.27 4.16
CA PHE A 219 11.12 6.02 3.35
C PHE A 219 12.53 5.54 3.69
N CYS A 220 13.36 5.23 2.70
CA CYS A 220 14.71 4.76 2.97
C CYS A 220 15.78 5.38 2.06
N HIS A 221 17.03 4.91 2.20
CA HIS A 221 18.23 5.45 1.56
C HIS A 221 18.53 6.93 1.88
N MET A 222 17.97 7.45 2.98
CA MET A 222 18.03 8.87 3.33
C MET A 222 19.47 9.33 3.65
N SER A 223 19.81 10.57 3.29
CA SER A 223 21.05 11.22 3.73
C SER A 223 20.92 11.84 5.12
N LYS A 224 19.70 12.26 5.48
CA LYS A 224 19.38 12.86 6.78
C LYS A 224 17.97 12.51 7.18
N VAL A 225 17.77 12.22 8.48
CA VAL A 225 16.46 12.08 9.11
C VAL A 225 16.24 13.30 10.01
N ASP A 226 15.10 13.96 9.86
CA ASP A 226 14.75 15.19 10.59
C ASP A 226 13.64 14.97 11.63
N VAL A 227 13.22 13.72 11.84
CA VAL A 227 12.12 13.32 12.74
C VAL A 227 12.57 12.26 13.74
N ARG A 228 11.78 12.04 14.78
CA ARG A 228 12.05 11.03 15.83
C ARG A 228 10.83 10.15 16.09
N PRO A 229 11.03 8.92 16.59
CA PRO A 229 9.92 8.05 16.98
C PRO A 229 8.97 8.75 17.96
N GLY A 230 7.66 8.55 17.76
CA GLY A 230 6.60 9.19 18.53
C GLY A 230 6.15 10.56 18.00
N GLN A 231 6.90 11.19 17.12
CA GLN A 231 6.52 12.49 16.52
C GLN A 231 5.28 12.34 15.64
N VAL A 232 4.30 13.22 15.86
CA VAL A 232 3.11 13.36 15.02
C VAL A 232 3.44 14.33 13.89
N LEU A 233 3.06 13.95 12.68
CA LEU A 233 3.31 14.70 11.44
C LEU A 233 2.00 15.08 10.77
N ARG A 234 1.95 16.26 10.23
CA ARG A 234 0.90 16.69 9.30
C ARG A 234 1.32 16.40 7.86
N ARG A 235 0.37 16.11 7.00
CA ARG A 235 0.56 15.96 5.55
C ARG A 235 1.44 17.08 4.99
N GLY A 236 2.48 16.71 4.23
CA GLY A 236 3.43 17.64 3.62
C GLY A 236 4.61 18.07 4.51
N GLU A 237 4.64 17.69 5.80
CA GLU A 237 5.80 17.97 6.66
C GLU A 237 7.02 17.14 6.23
N VAL A 238 8.21 17.74 6.39
CA VAL A 238 9.47 17.12 5.99
C VAL A 238 9.88 16.06 7.02
N VAL A 239 10.17 14.83 6.53
CA VAL A 239 10.69 13.73 7.35
C VAL A 239 12.21 13.59 7.30
N GLY A 240 12.83 14.20 6.29
CA GLY A 240 14.28 14.15 6.08
C GLY A 240 14.66 14.45 4.64
N LYS A 241 15.83 13.96 4.19
CA LYS A 241 16.40 14.27 2.89
C LYS A 241 16.83 13.01 2.14
N VAL A 242 16.64 13.04 0.83
CA VAL A 242 17.09 11.99 -0.10
C VAL A 242 18.59 11.77 0.00
N GLY A 243 19.02 10.53 -0.11
CA GLY A 243 20.40 10.10 -0.11
C GLY A 243 20.64 8.85 -0.95
N SER A 244 21.67 8.09 -0.58
CA SER A 244 22.03 6.80 -1.17
C SER A 244 22.63 5.85 -0.12
N THR A 245 22.18 5.93 1.13
CA THR A 245 22.62 5.03 2.20
C THR A 245 22.07 3.63 2.02
N GLY A 246 22.72 2.62 2.61
CA GLY A 246 22.34 1.21 2.45
C GLY A 246 22.67 0.68 1.05
N ARG A 247 21.80 -0.22 0.52
CA ARG A 247 21.98 -0.84 -0.80
C ARG A 247 21.34 0.00 -1.90
N ALA A 248 22.02 1.06 -2.30
CA ALA A 248 21.59 1.97 -3.35
C ALA A 248 22.69 2.13 -4.41
N THR A 249 22.34 2.24 -5.68
CA THR A 249 23.28 2.47 -6.79
C THR A 249 23.59 3.95 -7.01
N GLY A 250 22.81 4.82 -6.43
CA GLY A 250 22.93 6.28 -6.49
C GLY A 250 21.80 6.97 -5.74
N PRO A 251 21.82 8.30 -5.66
CA PRO A 251 20.78 9.05 -4.97
C PRO A 251 19.40 8.84 -5.60
N HIS A 252 18.44 8.43 -4.78
CA HIS A 252 17.04 8.32 -5.15
C HIS A 252 16.19 8.27 -3.87
N MET A 253 14.90 8.51 -4.01
CA MET A 253 13.94 8.33 -2.93
C MET A 253 13.19 7.01 -3.16
N HIS A 254 13.32 6.08 -2.23
CA HIS A 254 12.55 4.84 -2.18
C HIS A 254 11.39 4.96 -1.18
N TRP A 255 10.19 4.66 -1.64
CA TRP A 255 8.97 4.75 -0.84
C TRP A 255 8.13 3.47 -0.92
N ASN A 256 7.87 2.86 0.25
CA ASN A 256 6.92 1.76 0.39
C ASN A 256 5.61 2.25 0.99
N VAL A 257 4.52 1.60 0.58
CA VAL A 257 3.22 1.64 1.28
C VAL A 257 2.84 0.23 1.70
N SER A 258 2.33 0.09 2.92
CA SER A 258 1.85 -1.17 3.46
C SER A 258 0.43 -1.04 3.97
N LEU A 259 -0.37 -2.08 3.77
CA LEU A 259 -1.68 -2.32 4.37
C LEU A 259 -1.68 -3.73 4.97
N ASN A 260 -2.24 -3.93 6.16
CA ASN A 260 -2.32 -5.25 6.82
C ASN A 260 -1.04 -6.10 6.69
N ASP A 261 0.14 -5.51 6.91
CA ASP A 261 1.48 -6.13 6.76
C ASP A 261 1.82 -6.58 5.32
N ALA A 262 1.04 -6.23 4.31
CA ALA A 262 1.34 -6.45 2.91
C ALA A 262 1.90 -5.17 2.26
N ARG A 263 3.08 -5.24 1.62
CA ARG A 263 3.57 -4.13 0.78
C ARG A 263 2.73 -4.11 -0.49
N VAL A 264 2.16 -2.95 -0.77
CA VAL A 264 1.26 -2.71 -1.91
C VAL A 264 1.82 -1.62 -2.81
N ASP A 265 1.40 -1.61 -4.07
CA ASP A 265 1.89 -0.64 -5.06
C ASP A 265 1.49 0.79 -4.67
N PRO A 266 2.44 1.66 -4.27
CA PRO A 266 2.13 3.03 -3.89
C PRO A 266 1.52 3.86 -5.03
N ALA A 267 1.70 3.43 -6.30
CA ALA A 267 1.10 4.09 -7.46
C ALA A 267 -0.42 4.12 -7.43
N ILE A 268 -1.06 3.16 -6.73
CA ILE A 268 -2.51 3.12 -6.52
C ILE A 268 -2.98 4.38 -5.78
N PHE A 269 -2.25 4.79 -4.76
CA PHE A 269 -2.64 5.88 -3.86
C PHE A 269 -2.33 7.28 -4.40
N ILE A 270 -1.48 7.38 -5.43
CA ILE A 270 -1.15 8.65 -6.11
C ILE A 270 -1.75 8.75 -7.52
N GLY A 271 -2.67 7.85 -7.89
CA GLY A 271 -3.33 7.84 -9.21
C GLY A 271 -2.41 7.52 -10.39
N ALA A 272 -1.29 6.81 -10.16
CA ALA A 272 -0.30 6.47 -11.18
C ALA A 272 -0.19 4.96 -11.46
N PHE A 273 -1.15 4.16 -10.96
CA PHE A 273 -1.17 2.71 -11.15
C PHE A 273 -1.34 2.34 -12.62
N GLN A 274 -0.56 1.37 -13.07
CA GLN A 274 -0.67 0.76 -14.40
C GLN A 274 -1.06 -0.71 -14.23
N PRO A 275 -2.15 -1.16 -14.87
CA PRO A 275 -2.66 -2.53 -14.79
C PRO A 275 -1.68 -3.57 -15.35
#